data_c0fcc4a34565c9194d45e73f2e8bd083
#
_entry.id   c0fcc4a34565c9194d45e73f2e8bd083
#
_cell.length_a   1.000
_cell.length_b   1.000
_cell.length_c   1.000
_cell.angle_alpha   90.00
_cell.angle_beta   90.00
_cell.angle_gamma   90.00
#
_symmetry.space_group_name_H-M   'P 1'
#
loop_
_entity.id
_entity.type
_entity.pdbx_description
1 polymer ?
#
loop_
_entity_poly.entity_id
_entity_poly.type
_entity_poly.pdbx_seq_one_letter_code
_entity_poly.pdbx_strand_id
1 'polypeptide(L)'
;RPSHADYTTDAKYGTRNWQGGGRASARETIGRVAAGAIARKLLREHAGIEVLCWVSRVKDIDSKVNAETVTLEEIEANDVRCPDTEAAEKMYTLIDDMRRQGDSIGGVVECVARNVPAGLGDPVFDKLEADLAKAMMSLPAAKGFEIGSGFEGTLLRGSEHNDAFLIDEDGRTRTATNRSGGIQGGISNGESINLRIAFKP
;
A
#
# COMPACT_ATOMS: atom_id res chain seq x y z
N ARG A 1 26.08 9.66 -2.92
CA ARG A 1 24.99 10.23 -2.09
C ARG A 1 24.57 9.24 -1.00
N PRO A 2 24.46 9.67 0.26
CA PRO A 2 24.04 8.79 1.36
C PRO A 2 22.70 8.11 1.06
N SER A 3 22.62 6.82 1.38
CA SER A 3 21.41 5.98 1.18
C SER A 3 20.84 5.93 -0.24
N HIS A 4 21.54 6.46 -1.22
CA HIS A 4 21.16 6.37 -2.64
C HIS A 4 21.77 5.11 -3.29
N ALA A 5 21.26 4.70 -4.44
CA ALA A 5 21.68 3.51 -5.18
C ALA A 5 23.02 3.65 -5.94
N ASP A 6 23.76 4.74 -5.76
CA ASP A 6 24.99 5.04 -6.53
C ASP A 6 26.04 3.93 -6.38
N TYR A 7 26.41 3.62 -5.14
CA TYR A 7 27.41 2.58 -4.84
C TYR A 7 26.97 1.19 -5.33
N THR A 8 25.74 0.82 -5.02
CA THR A 8 25.24 -0.52 -5.38
C THR A 8 25.09 -0.72 -6.88
N THR A 9 24.78 0.35 -7.62
CA THR A 9 24.74 0.36 -9.09
C THR A 9 26.16 0.18 -9.66
N ASP A 10 27.15 0.93 -9.15
CA ASP A 10 28.54 0.76 -9.57
C ASP A 10 29.06 -0.63 -9.23
N ALA A 11 28.78 -1.15 -8.04
CA ALA A 11 29.22 -2.49 -7.62
C ALA A 11 28.63 -3.60 -8.49
N LYS A 12 27.39 -3.44 -8.97
CA LYS A 12 26.70 -4.45 -9.79
C LYS A 12 27.06 -4.36 -11.27
N TYR A 13 27.09 -3.17 -11.82
CA TYR A 13 27.19 -2.94 -13.28
C TYR A 13 28.54 -2.38 -13.73
N GLY A 14 29.44 -2.02 -12.81
CA GLY A 14 30.71 -1.39 -13.10
C GLY A 14 30.61 0.07 -13.59
N THR A 15 29.40 0.59 -13.69
CA THR A 15 29.14 1.96 -14.17
C THR A 15 27.77 2.46 -13.68
N ARG A 16 27.64 3.77 -13.55
CA ARG A 16 26.38 4.43 -13.24
C ARG A 16 26.23 5.73 -14.01
N ASN A 17 25.02 6.22 -14.14
CA ASN A 17 24.76 7.57 -14.64
C ASN A 17 24.96 8.57 -13.49
N TRP A 18 26.12 9.22 -13.45
CA TRP A 18 26.48 10.19 -12.42
C TRP A 18 25.61 11.46 -12.44
N GLN A 19 25.01 11.79 -13.59
CA GLN A 19 24.07 12.91 -13.74
C GLN A 19 22.70 12.61 -13.12
N GLY A 20 22.43 11.36 -12.77
CA GLY A 20 21.15 10.91 -12.24
C GLY A 20 20.17 10.47 -13.34
N GLY A 21 18.94 10.13 -12.94
CA GLY A 21 17.87 9.78 -13.88
C GLY A 21 17.94 8.36 -14.44
N GLY A 22 18.83 7.50 -13.96
CA GLY A 22 18.88 6.08 -14.34
C GLY A 22 17.72 5.26 -13.78
N ARG A 23 17.84 3.91 -13.84
CA ARG A 23 16.81 2.97 -13.39
C ARG A 23 16.45 3.08 -11.90
N ALA A 24 17.31 3.70 -11.08
CA ALA A 24 17.02 4.00 -9.67
C ALA A 24 16.21 5.29 -9.46
N SER A 25 15.86 6.01 -10.52
CA SER A 25 15.05 7.22 -10.45
C SER A 25 13.57 6.89 -10.27
N ALA A 26 12.87 7.69 -9.47
CA ALA A 26 11.41 7.63 -9.34
C ALA A 26 10.66 7.78 -10.68
N ARG A 27 11.30 8.36 -11.68
CA ARG A 27 10.79 8.46 -13.06
C ARG A 27 10.42 7.10 -13.68
N GLU A 28 11.05 6.02 -13.26
CA GLU A 28 10.67 4.65 -13.66
C GLU A 28 9.22 4.29 -13.32
N THR A 29 8.63 4.98 -12.33
CA THR A 29 7.23 4.73 -11.93
C THR A 29 6.21 5.23 -12.94
N ILE A 30 6.58 6.05 -13.92
CA ILE A 30 5.69 6.50 -15.01
C ILE A 30 5.00 5.30 -15.69
N GLY A 31 5.76 4.26 -16.02
CA GLY A 31 5.22 3.05 -16.63
C GLY A 31 4.21 2.33 -15.71
N ARG A 32 4.50 2.28 -14.40
CA ARG A 32 3.56 1.68 -13.43
C ARG A 32 2.27 2.48 -13.30
N VAL A 33 2.37 3.81 -13.22
CA VAL A 33 1.19 4.69 -13.12
C VAL A 33 0.32 4.58 -14.36
N ALA A 34 0.92 4.63 -15.56
CA ALA A 34 0.19 4.52 -16.83
C ALA A 34 -0.49 3.14 -16.96
N ALA A 35 0.23 2.05 -16.74
CA ALA A 35 -0.33 0.69 -16.77
C ALA A 35 -1.37 0.49 -15.67
N GLY A 36 -1.11 1.00 -14.47
CA GLY A 36 -2.02 0.93 -13.32
C GLY A 36 -3.36 1.65 -13.57
N ALA A 37 -3.34 2.78 -14.26
CA ALA A 37 -4.58 3.49 -14.62
C ALA A 37 -5.46 2.64 -15.55
N ILE A 38 -4.86 1.95 -16.51
CA ILE A 38 -5.59 1.02 -17.42
C ILE A 38 -6.09 -0.19 -16.64
N ALA A 39 -5.22 -0.81 -15.83
CA ALA A 39 -5.59 -1.98 -15.02
C ALA A 39 -6.72 -1.66 -14.04
N ARG A 40 -6.67 -0.52 -13.34
CA ARG A 40 -7.72 -0.06 -12.43
C ARG A 40 -9.06 0.10 -13.13
N LYS A 41 -9.05 0.64 -14.36
CA LYS A 41 -10.26 0.76 -15.19
C LYS A 41 -10.83 -0.60 -15.53
N LEU A 42 -9.99 -1.54 -15.99
CA LEU A 42 -10.41 -2.89 -16.35
C LEU A 42 -10.97 -3.64 -15.14
N LEU A 43 -10.31 -3.59 -14.00
CA LEU A 43 -10.76 -4.23 -12.74
C LEU A 43 -12.14 -3.71 -12.32
N ARG A 44 -12.34 -2.40 -12.39
CA ARG A 44 -13.62 -1.77 -12.06
C ARG A 44 -14.73 -2.16 -13.03
N GLU A 45 -14.48 -2.09 -14.35
CA GLU A 45 -15.50 -2.30 -15.38
C GLU A 45 -15.86 -3.78 -15.55
N HIS A 46 -14.91 -4.70 -15.40
CA HIS A 46 -15.14 -6.12 -15.65
C HIS A 46 -15.35 -6.96 -14.38
N ALA A 47 -14.82 -6.53 -13.25
CA ALA A 47 -14.90 -7.27 -12.01
C ALA A 47 -15.54 -6.50 -10.84
N GLY A 48 -15.85 -5.21 -11.01
CA GLY A 48 -16.36 -4.36 -9.94
C GLY A 48 -15.35 -4.07 -8.83
N ILE A 49 -14.08 -4.45 -9.02
CA ILE A 49 -13.02 -4.25 -8.02
C ILE A 49 -12.62 -2.78 -7.99
N GLU A 50 -12.66 -2.20 -6.80
CA GLU A 50 -12.20 -0.84 -6.54
C GLU A 50 -10.87 -0.86 -5.79
N VAL A 51 -9.87 -0.14 -6.31
CA VAL A 51 -8.55 0.00 -5.67
C VAL A 51 -8.32 1.46 -5.32
N LEU A 52 -8.13 1.74 -4.02
CA LEU A 52 -7.88 3.06 -3.46
C LEU A 52 -6.62 3.03 -2.59
N CYS A 53 -5.84 4.13 -2.61
CA CYS A 53 -4.65 4.28 -1.78
C CYS A 53 -4.58 5.72 -1.27
N TRP A 54 -4.14 5.89 -0.03
CA TRP A 54 -3.99 7.21 0.60
C TRP A 54 -2.75 7.26 1.50
N VAL A 55 -2.30 8.46 1.81
CA VAL A 55 -1.26 8.66 2.82
C VAL A 55 -1.89 8.55 4.20
N SER A 56 -1.49 7.53 4.96
CA SER A 56 -2.02 7.26 6.30
C SER A 56 -1.12 7.78 7.41
N ARG A 57 0.17 7.96 7.14
CA ARG A 57 1.13 8.48 8.13
C ARG A 57 2.23 9.28 7.47
N VAL A 58 2.62 10.38 8.10
CA VAL A 58 3.88 11.08 7.84
C VAL A 58 4.59 11.27 9.18
N LYS A 59 5.77 10.66 9.34
CA LYS A 59 6.54 10.59 10.60
C LYS A 59 5.67 10.01 11.74
N ASP A 60 5.26 10.84 12.69
CA ASP A 60 4.45 10.53 13.88
C ASP A 60 3.01 11.07 13.78
N ILE A 61 2.63 11.63 12.63
CA ILE A 61 1.27 12.09 12.36
C ILE A 61 0.51 10.98 11.67
N ASP A 62 -0.42 10.36 12.38
CA ASP A 62 -1.32 9.34 11.86
C ASP A 62 -2.66 9.93 11.45
N SER A 63 -3.23 9.42 10.37
CA SER A 63 -4.60 9.70 9.95
C SER A 63 -5.57 8.63 10.49
N LYS A 64 -6.83 9.01 10.62
CA LYS A 64 -7.93 8.12 11.00
C LYS A 64 -8.88 7.96 9.82
N VAL A 65 -8.65 6.94 9.01
CA VAL A 65 -9.43 6.68 7.80
C VAL A 65 -10.05 5.28 7.90
N ASN A 66 -11.33 5.17 7.57
CA ASN A 66 -11.99 3.88 7.45
C ASN A 66 -11.81 3.36 6.01
N ALA A 67 -11.04 2.28 5.86
CA ALA A 67 -10.75 1.65 4.58
C ALA A 67 -12.01 1.16 3.83
N GLU A 68 -13.11 0.84 4.54
CA GLU A 68 -14.33 0.35 3.91
C GLU A 68 -15.21 1.47 3.33
N THR A 69 -15.02 2.72 3.75
CA THR A 69 -15.91 3.82 3.34
C THR A 69 -15.19 4.96 2.63
N VAL A 70 -13.87 5.05 2.72
CA VAL A 70 -13.09 6.12 2.07
C VAL A 70 -13.38 6.17 0.56
N THR A 71 -13.46 7.38 0.03
CA THR A 71 -13.74 7.64 -1.39
C THR A 71 -12.55 8.25 -2.11
N LEU A 72 -12.53 8.11 -3.43
CA LEU A 72 -11.50 8.76 -4.25
C LEU A 72 -11.57 10.29 -4.13
N GLU A 73 -12.75 10.85 -3.99
CA GLU A 73 -12.96 12.29 -3.84
C GLU A 73 -12.30 12.82 -2.56
N GLU A 74 -12.48 12.12 -1.43
CA GLU A 74 -11.82 12.45 -0.16
C GLU A 74 -10.29 12.34 -0.25
N ILE A 75 -9.77 11.32 -0.95
CA ILE A 75 -8.33 11.13 -1.16
C ILE A 75 -7.73 12.26 -1.98
N GLU A 76 -8.39 12.67 -3.05
CA GLU A 76 -7.90 13.68 -3.98
C GLU A 76 -8.21 15.13 -3.52
N ALA A 77 -8.88 15.32 -2.37
CA ALA A 77 -9.29 16.62 -1.87
C ALA A 77 -8.12 17.53 -1.47
N ASN A 78 -6.92 16.97 -1.27
CA ASN A 78 -5.73 17.74 -0.88
C ASN A 78 -4.44 17.17 -1.48
N ASP A 79 -3.38 17.99 -1.49
CA ASP A 79 -2.09 17.65 -2.11
C ASP A 79 -1.35 16.50 -1.40
N VAL A 80 -1.63 16.27 -0.11
CA VAL A 80 -1.05 15.14 0.66
C VAL A 80 -1.72 13.83 0.31
N ARG A 81 -2.93 13.86 -0.24
CA ARG A 81 -3.78 12.69 -0.49
C ARG A 81 -4.12 11.91 0.78
N CYS A 82 -4.41 12.65 1.83
CA CYS A 82 -4.86 12.12 3.11
C CYS A 82 -6.33 12.50 3.33
N PRO A 83 -7.27 11.53 3.41
CA PRO A 83 -8.69 11.82 3.59
C PRO A 83 -9.05 12.49 4.92
N ASP A 84 -8.22 12.29 5.95
CA ASP A 84 -8.35 12.97 7.24
C ASP A 84 -7.82 14.40 7.12
N THR A 85 -8.73 15.38 7.04
CA THR A 85 -8.39 16.79 6.79
C THR A 85 -7.47 17.37 7.88
N GLU A 86 -7.72 17.04 9.16
CA GLU A 86 -6.89 17.55 10.25
C GLU A 86 -5.46 16.97 10.18
N ALA A 87 -5.34 15.68 9.92
CA ALA A 87 -4.05 15.03 9.73
C ALA A 87 -3.35 15.58 8.47
N ALA A 88 -4.08 15.78 7.38
CA ALA A 88 -3.54 16.32 6.12
C ALA A 88 -2.90 17.70 6.30
N GLU A 89 -3.53 18.60 7.04
CA GLU A 89 -2.97 19.94 7.33
C GLU A 89 -1.67 19.86 8.14
N LYS A 90 -1.62 18.99 9.15
CA LYS A 90 -0.41 18.76 9.95
C LYS A 90 0.71 18.13 9.12
N MET A 91 0.38 17.13 8.29
CA MET A 91 1.32 16.46 7.38
C MET A 91 1.88 17.45 6.36
N TYR A 92 1.01 18.27 5.75
CA TYR A 92 1.43 19.29 4.80
C TYR A 92 2.42 20.27 5.42
N THR A 93 2.11 20.80 6.61
CA THR A 93 2.98 21.71 7.35
C THR A 93 4.35 21.09 7.62
N LEU A 94 4.36 19.86 8.10
CA LEU A 94 5.60 19.13 8.39
C LEU A 94 6.45 18.89 7.12
N ILE A 95 5.82 18.50 6.02
CA ILE A 95 6.50 18.27 4.74
C ILE A 95 7.09 19.59 4.22
N ASP A 96 6.35 20.70 4.30
CA ASP A 96 6.84 22.02 3.87
C ASP A 96 8.00 22.51 4.72
N ASP A 97 7.98 22.27 6.02
CA ASP A 97 9.10 22.59 6.93
C ASP A 97 10.35 21.78 6.58
N MET A 98 10.23 20.48 6.31
CA MET A 98 11.35 19.66 5.87
C MET A 98 11.91 20.15 4.52
N ARG A 99 11.04 20.47 3.58
CA ARG A 99 11.43 21.05 2.29
C ARG A 99 12.25 22.34 2.46
N ARG A 100 11.83 23.24 3.36
CA ARG A 100 12.53 24.51 3.65
C ARG A 100 13.89 24.28 4.29
N GLN A 101 14.04 23.19 5.06
CA GLN A 101 15.30 22.80 5.68
C GLN A 101 16.22 22.02 4.71
N GLY A 102 15.76 21.68 3.50
CA GLY A 102 16.51 20.87 2.55
C GLY A 102 16.60 19.41 2.96
N ASP A 103 15.65 18.94 3.77
CA ASP A 103 15.58 17.57 4.28
C ASP A 103 14.37 16.81 3.70
N SER A 104 14.21 15.54 4.05
CA SER A 104 13.12 14.68 3.64
C SER A 104 12.53 13.92 4.83
N ILE A 105 11.32 13.38 4.66
CA ILE A 105 10.62 12.69 5.72
C ILE A 105 9.92 11.45 5.14
N GLY A 106 9.90 10.38 5.93
CA GLY A 106 9.25 9.13 5.57
C GLY A 106 7.76 9.11 5.93
N GLY A 107 7.06 8.14 5.38
CA GLY A 107 5.64 7.97 5.62
C GLY A 107 5.13 6.58 5.28
N VAL A 108 3.83 6.39 5.49
CA VAL A 108 3.11 5.16 5.18
C VAL A 108 1.95 5.48 4.23
N VAL A 109 1.80 4.64 3.23
CA VAL A 109 0.64 4.63 2.35
C VAL A 109 -0.18 3.40 2.66
N GLU A 110 -1.47 3.57 2.89
CA GLU A 110 -2.43 2.47 2.96
C GLU A 110 -3.14 2.30 1.63
N CYS A 111 -3.53 1.05 1.35
CA CYS A 111 -4.22 0.68 0.15
C CYS A 111 -5.32 -0.33 0.47
N VAL A 112 -6.48 -0.15 -0.14
CA VAL A 112 -7.59 -1.09 -0.08
C VAL A 112 -7.99 -1.52 -1.48
N ALA A 113 -8.24 -2.83 -1.66
CA ALA A 113 -8.95 -3.34 -2.82
C ALA A 113 -10.27 -3.96 -2.35
N ARG A 114 -11.38 -3.34 -2.73
CA ARG A 114 -12.74 -3.76 -2.38
C ARG A 114 -13.36 -4.62 -3.48
N ASN A 115 -14.34 -5.44 -3.11
CA ASN A 115 -15.09 -6.32 -4.02
C ASN A 115 -14.19 -7.33 -4.74
N VAL A 116 -13.10 -7.73 -4.11
CA VAL A 116 -12.22 -8.76 -4.66
C VAL A 116 -12.89 -10.12 -4.50
N PRO A 117 -13.07 -10.90 -5.58
CA PRO A 117 -13.66 -12.22 -5.47
C PRO A 117 -12.74 -13.17 -4.68
N ALA A 118 -13.31 -14.13 -3.98
CA ALA A 118 -12.55 -15.23 -3.40
C ALA A 118 -11.89 -16.07 -4.50
N GLY A 119 -10.69 -16.62 -4.23
CA GLY A 119 -10.04 -17.58 -5.10
C GLY A 119 -8.87 -17.03 -5.94
N LEU A 120 -8.44 -15.78 -5.76
CA LEU A 120 -7.25 -15.23 -6.42
C LEU A 120 -5.99 -15.54 -5.62
N GLY A 121 -4.94 -15.96 -6.29
CA GLY A 121 -3.64 -16.36 -5.74
C GLY A 121 -3.30 -17.80 -6.12
N ASP A 122 -2.00 -18.09 -6.27
CA ASP A 122 -1.51 -19.41 -6.72
C ASP A 122 -0.37 -19.91 -5.79
N PRO A 123 -0.72 -20.41 -4.58
CA PRO A 123 0.27 -21.04 -3.71
C PRO A 123 0.98 -22.19 -4.45
N VAL A 124 2.24 -22.51 -4.11
CA VAL A 124 2.98 -22.19 -2.87
C VAL A 124 3.72 -20.86 -2.98
N PHE A 125 4.32 -20.51 -4.10
CA PHE A 125 5.22 -19.36 -4.23
C PHE A 125 4.50 -18.08 -4.66
N ASP A 126 3.45 -18.23 -5.50
CA ASP A 126 2.69 -17.09 -6.04
C ASP A 126 1.41 -16.82 -5.21
N LYS A 127 1.56 -16.89 -3.88
CA LYS A 127 0.53 -16.41 -2.95
C LYS A 127 0.20 -14.96 -3.27
N LEU A 128 -1.07 -14.59 -3.20
CA LEU A 128 -1.50 -13.24 -3.54
C LEU A 128 -0.75 -12.15 -2.73
N GLU A 129 -0.56 -12.36 -1.43
CA GLU A 129 0.22 -11.43 -0.60
C GLU A 129 1.71 -11.40 -0.98
N ALA A 130 2.28 -12.49 -1.48
CA ALA A 130 3.66 -12.51 -1.95
C ALA A 130 3.83 -11.70 -3.23
N ASP A 131 2.91 -11.82 -4.18
CA ASP A 131 2.92 -11.02 -5.42
C ASP A 131 2.67 -9.54 -5.14
N LEU A 132 1.72 -9.22 -4.25
CA LEU A 132 1.48 -7.85 -3.81
C LEU A 132 2.73 -7.26 -3.14
N ALA A 133 3.37 -8.00 -2.23
CA ALA A 133 4.60 -7.59 -1.57
C ALA A 133 5.74 -7.35 -2.58
N LYS A 134 5.94 -8.25 -3.53
CA LYS A 134 6.92 -8.12 -4.61
C LYS A 134 6.68 -6.86 -5.44
N ALA A 135 5.43 -6.61 -5.82
CA ALA A 135 5.05 -5.43 -6.58
C ALA A 135 5.32 -4.14 -5.79
N MET A 136 4.86 -4.07 -4.53
CA MET A 136 5.01 -2.89 -3.68
C MET A 136 6.46 -2.64 -3.28
N MET A 137 7.22 -3.68 -2.92
CA MET A 137 8.65 -3.55 -2.58
C MET A 137 9.53 -3.22 -3.80
N SER A 138 9.02 -3.33 -5.02
CA SER A 138 9.70 -2.87 -6.23
C SER A 138 9.63 -1.35 -6.43
N LEU A 139 8.81 -0.64 -5.66
CA LEU A 139 8.72 0.82 -5.71
C LEU A 139 9.99 1.45 -5.12
N PRO A 140 10.50 2.54 -5.71
CA PRO A 140 11.61 3.30 -5.11
C PRO A 140 11.26 3.75 -3.69
N ALA A 141 12.24 3.68 -2.79
CA ALA A 141 12.14 4.06 -1.38
C ALA A 141 11.22 3.19 -0.49
N ALA A 142 10.51 2.20 -1.03
CA ALA A 142 9.75 1.24 -0.22
C ALA A 142 10.70 0.43 0.68
N LYS A 143 10.35 0.31 1.97
CA LYS A 143 11.15 -0.38 3.00
C LYS A 143 10.36 -1.31 3.90
N GLY A 144 9.04 -1.27 3.83
CA GLY A 144 8.18 -2.15 4.59
C GLY A 144 6.88 -2.43 3.84
N PHE A 145 6.34 -3.60 4.08
CA PHE A 145 5.04 -4.05 3.56
C PHE A 145 4.33 -4.84 4.64
N GLU A 146 3.04 -4.59 4.80
CA GLU A 146 2.17 -5.35 5.69
C GLU A 146 0.84 -5.62 4.99
N ILE A 147 0.23 -6.74 5.35
CA ILE A 147 -1.11 -7.15 4.92
C ILE A 147 -1.98 -7.36 6.16
N GLY A 148 -3.23 -6.86 6.13
CA GLY A 148 -4.14 -6.97 7.25
C GLY A 148 -3.57 -6.38 8.54
N SER A 149 -3.59 -7.15 9.63
CA SER A 149 -3.04 -6.75 10.93
C SER A 149 -1.52 -6.60 10.96
N GLY A 150 -0.81 -7.16 9.97
CA GLY A 150 0.63 -7.02 9.83
C GLY A 150 1.40 -7.36 11.11
N PHE A 151 2.37 -6.51 11.50
CA PHE A 151 3.17 -6.69 12.72
C PHE A 151 2.33 -6.59 14.00
N GLU A 152 1.28 -5.77 14.04
CA GLU A 152 0.40 -5.66 15.22
C GLU A 152 -0.31 -6.98 15.54
N GLY A 153 -0.58 -7.81 14.52
CA GLY A 153 -1.13 -9.14 14.70
C GLY A 153 -0.28 -10.06 15.59
N THR A 154 1.03 -9.82 15.67
CA THR A 154 1.96 -10.60 16.52
C THR A 154 1.74 -10.38 18.02
N LEU A 155 1.04 -9.31 18.40
CA LEU A 155 0.70 -8.99 19.78
C LEU A 155 -0.59 -9.70 20.25
N LEU A 156 -1.33 -10.30 19.31
CA LEU A 156 -2.59 -10.97 19.59
C LEU A 156 -2.40 -12.46 19.84
N ARG A 157 -3.30 -13.05 20.63
CA ARG A 157 -3.42 -14.49 20.73
C ARG A 157 -4.12 -15.04 19.46
N GLY A 158 -3.90 -16.31 19.13
CA GLY A 158 -4.53 -16.93 17.97
C GLY A 158 -6.07 -16.83 18.01
N SER A 159 -6.69 -17.02 19.16
CA SER A 159 -8.13 -16.86 19.35
C SER A 159 -8.63 -15.41 19.16
N GLU A 160 -7.79 -14.42 19.38
CA GLU A 160 -8.09 -13.01 19.18
C GLU A 160 -7.84 -12.59 17.73
N HIS A 161 -6.86 -13.21 17.08
CA HIS A 161 -6.48 -12.94 15.70
C HIS A 161 -7.38 -13.61 14.67
N ASN A 162 -7.99 -14.75 15.00
CA ASN A 162 -8.80 -15.52 14.08
C ASN A 162 -9.97 -14.70 13.50
N ASP A 163 -10.09 -14.71 12.18
CA ASP A 163 -11.25 -14.20 11.45
C ASP A 163 -12.30 -15.29 11.36
N ALA A 164 -13.28 -15.30 12.27
CA ALA A 164 -14.33 -16.28 12.30
C ALA A 164 -15.23 -16.17 11.05
N PHE A 165 -15.47 -17.28 10.36
CA PHE A 165 -16.38 -17.32 9.22
C PHE A 165 -17.84 -17.19 9.65
N LEU A 166 -18.61 -16.49 8.83
CA LEU A 166 -20.06 -16.36 8.95
C LEU A 166 -20.70 -16.38 7.56
N ILE A 167 -22.00 -16.57 7.53
CA ILE A 167 -22.81 -16.43 6.31
C ILE A 167 -23.60 -15.14 6.47
N ASP A 168 -23.50 -14.24 5.49
CA ASP A 168 -24.27 -13.01 5.48
C ASP A 168 -25.72 -13.22 5.04
N GLU A 169 -26.51 -12.15 5.04
CA GLU A 169 -27.94 -12.18 4.67
C GLU A 169 -28.16 -12.62 3.20
N ASP A 170 -27.17 -12.42 2.34
CA ASP A 170 -27.18 -12.84 0.93
C ASP A 170 -26.70 -14.29 0.74
N GLY A 171 -26.38 -15.02 1.81
CA GLY A 171 -25.87 -16.38 1.77
C GLY A 171 -24.39 -16.50 1.36
N ARG A 172 -23.63 -15.42 1.42
CA ARG A 172 -22.22 -15.40 1.08
C ARG A 172 -21.37 -15.67 2.32
N THR A 173 -20.28 -16.40 2.11
CA THR A 173 -19.25 -16.58 3.15
C THR A 173 -18.49 -15.29 3.36
N ARG A 174 -18.49 -14.80 4.59
CA ARG A 174 -17.79 -13.60 5.05
C ARG A 174 -16.96 -13.92 6.29
N THR A 175 -16.19 -12.95 6.77
CA THR A 175 -15.50 -13.04 8.05
C THR A 175 -15.98 -11.96 9.01
N ALA A 176 -16.03 -12.27 10.31
CA ALA A 176 -16.46 -11.33 11.35
C ALA A 176 -15.47 -10.18 11.56
N THR A 177 -14.21 -10.43 11.27
CA THR A 177 -13.09 -9.46 11.28
C THR A 177 -12.25 -9.69 10.04
N ASN A 178 -11.36 -8.76 9.72
CA ASN A 178 -10.49 -8.87 8.54
C ASN A 178 -9.01 -8.65 8.94
N ARG A 179 -8.54 -9.37 9.95
CA ARG A 179 -7.15 -9.29 10.41
C ARG A 179 -6.18 -9.93 9.43
N SER A 180 -6.65 -10.91 8.67
CA SER A 180 -5.91 -11.52 7.55
C SER A 180 -5.74 -10.60 6.36
N GLY A 181 -6.45 -9.45 6.31
CA GLY A 181 -6.37 -8.49 5.20
C GLY A 181 -6.90 -9.03 3.89
N GLY A 182 -7.97 -9.84 3.91
CA GLY A 182 -8.64 -10.38 2.73
C GLY A 182 -7.95 -11.59 2.09
N ILE A 183 -6.89 -12.11 2.70
CA ILE A 183 -6.09 -13.22 2.15
C ILE A 183 -5.86 -14.29 3.21
N GLN A 184 -6.20 -15.53 2.90
CA GLN A 184 -5.98 -16.67 3.77
C GLN A 184 -5.37 -17.83 2.96
N GLY A 185 -4.28 -18.42 3.48
CA GLY A 185 -3.56 -19.47 2.77
C GLY A 185 -2.93 -19.04 1.43
N GLY A 186 -2.76 -17.75 1.21
CA GLY A 186 -2.23 -17.21 -0.06
C GLY A 186 -3.29 -16.88 -1.09
N ILE A 187 -4.58 -16.98 -0.73
CA ILE A 187 -5.72 -16.88 -1.64
C ILE A 187 -6.71 -15.85 -1.08
N SER A 188 -7.28 -15.00 -1.94
CA SER A 188 -8.31 -14.05 -1.53
C SER A 188 -9.55 -14.78 -1.00
N ASN A 189 -10.16 -14.25 0.06
CA ASN A 189 -11.29 -14.85 0.75
C ASN A 189 -12.65 -14.14 0.50
N GLY A 190 -12.64 -13.08 -0.32
CA GLY A 190 -13.85 -12.29 -0.62
C GLY A 190 -14.02 -11.03 0.24
N GLU A 191 -13.17 -10.84 1.25
CA GLU A 191 -13.09 -9.59 2.01
C GLU A 191 -12.21 -8.55 1.30
N SER A 192 -12.27 -7.30 1.75
CA SER A 192 -11.39 -6.25 1.26
C SER A 192 -9.93 -6.60 1.53
N ILE A 193 -9.07 -6.45 0.52
CA ILE A 193 -7.63 -6.60 0.70
C ILE A 193 -7.08 -5.29 1.24
N ASN A 194 -6.54 -5.34 2.44
CA ASN A 194 -5.94 -4.18 3.13
C ASN A 194 -4.44 -4.39 3.28
N LEU A 195 -3.66 -3.44 2.78
CA LEU A 195 -2.21 -3.45 2.88
C LEU A 195 -1.65 -2.06 3.15
N ARG A 196 -0.43 -2.00 3.66
CA ARG A 196 0.30 -0.74 3.86
C ARG A 196 1.77 -0.87 3.50
N ILE A 197 2.33 0.24 3.02
CA ILE A 197 3.70 0.32 2.53
C ILE A 197 4.41 1.46 3.24
N ALA A 198 5.59 1.17 3.82
CA ALA A 198 6.45 2.18 4.43
C ALA A 198 7.48 2.68 3.43
N PHE A 199 7.59 4.00 3.33
CA PHE A 199 8.58 4.69 2.52
C PHE A 199 9.59 5.39 3.42
N LYS A 200 10.88 5.18 3.12
CA LYS A 200 11.95 5.87 3.85
C LYS A 200 11.99 7.36 3.52
N PRO A 201 12.59 8.19 4.40
CA PRO A 201 12.93 9.57 4.10
C PRO A 201 13.80 9.73 2.87
#